data_72242baf37640572ef637b228c20ba6e
#
_entry.id   72242baf37640572ef637b228c20ba6e
#
_cell.length_a   1.000
_cell.length_b   1.000
_cell.length_c   1.000
_cell.angle_alpha   90.00
_cell.angle_beta   90.00
_cell.angle_gamma   90.00
#
_symmetry.space_group_name_H-M   'P 1'
#
loop_
_entity.id
_entity.type
_entity.pdbx_description
1 polymer ?
#
loop_
_entity_poly.entity_id
_entity_poly.type
_entity_poly.pdbx_seq_one_letter_code
_entity_poly.pdbx_strand_id
1 'polypeptide(L)'
;ELTDVMADVDFKVFSAPATMKNGRVVALCVRGGAEISRSEIDAYTEFVKIYGAKGLAWIKVNDAGKGREGLQSPVVKNLHDTALAEIIARTGARNGDLIFFGADKAKVVNDALGALRLKVGHSEFGRNHGLFNDVWAPLWVVDFPMFEHDEEAGRWNAVHHPFTAPKDGHDELMKTDPGACIAKAYDVVLNGIELGGGSVRIHREEVQSKVFRALKIDAEEAQLKFGF
;
A
#
# COMPACT_ATOMS: atom_id res chain seq x y z
N GLU A 1 1.20 -9.93 0.62
CA GLU A 1 1.92 -9.66 -0.64
C GLU A 1 1.91 -10.91 -1.52
N LEU A 2 1.61 -10.76 -2.82
CA LEU A 2 1.48 -11.88 -3.77
C LEU A 2 2.15 -11.58 -5.12
N THR A 3 2.88 -10.48 -5.27
CA THR A 3 3.46 -10.04 -6.54
C THR A 3 4.29 -11.13 -7.21
N ASP A 4 5.16 -11.80 -6.45
CA ASP A 4 6.00 -12.90 -6.91
C ASP A 4 5.19 -14.11 -7.38
N VAL A 5 4.12 -14.46 -6.68
CA VAL A 5 3.23 -15.59 -7.00
C VAL A 5 2.41 -15.34 -8.26
N MET A 6 2.10 -14.08 -8.54
CA MET A 6 1.23 -13.69 -9.66
C MET A 6 1.98 -13.38 -10.95
N ALA A 7 3.30 -13.45 -10.95
CA ALA A 7 4.12 -13.11 -12.12
C ALA A 7 3.95 -14.09 -13.29
N ASP A 8 3.68 -15.36 -13.00
CA ASP A 8 3.60 -16.46 -13.98
C ASP A 8 2.18 -17.01 -14.20
N VAL A 9 1.15 -16.37 -13.60
CA VAL A 9 -0.23 -16.81 -13.80
C VAL A 9 -0.76 -16.38 -15.17
N ASP A 10 -1.63 -17.22 -15.77
CA ASP A 10 -2.28 -16.92 -17.04
C ASP A 10 -3.50 -16.00 -16.88
N PHE A 11 -3.35 -14.96 -16.10
CA PHE A 11 -4.36 -13.94 -15.87
C PHE A 11 -3.73 -12.55 -15.89
N LYS A 12 -3.78 -11.89 -17.04
CA LYS A 12 -3.11 -10.61 -17.31
C LYS A 12 -3.46 -9.50 -16.31
N VAL A 13 -4.63 -9.56 -15.67
CA VAL A 13 -5.01 -8.61 -14.61
C VAL A 13 -4.05 -8.68 -13.42
N PHE A 14 -3.45 -9.85 -13.16
CA PHE A 14 -2.47 -10.06 -12.10
C PHE A 14 -1.03 -10.08 -12.63
N SER A 15 -0.75 -10.84 -13.70
CA SER A 15 0.62 -11.00 -14.18
C SER A 15 1.21 -9.72 -14.77
N ALA A 16 0.41 -8.86 -15.41
CA ALA A 16 0.92 -7.59 -15.91
C ALA A 16 1.39 -6.64 -14.80
N PRO A 17 0.59 -6.35 -13.74
CA PRO A 17 1.10 -5.59 -12.59
C PRO A 17 2.24 -6.29 -11.85
N ALA A 18 2.22 -7.62 -11.75
CA ALA A 18 3.26 -8.37 -11.04
C ALA A 18 4.64 -8.26 -11.69
N THR A 19 4.70 -8.06 -13.01
CA THR A 19 5.94 -7.90 -13.78
C THR A 19 6.28 -6.43 -14.13
N MET A 20 5.39 -5.50 -13.82
CA MET A 20 5.57 -4.08 -14.09
C MET A 20 6.51 -3.44 -13.05
N LYS A 21 7.36 -2.50 -13.49
CA LYS A 21 8.14 -1.66 -12.57
C LYS A 21 7.19 -0.87 -11.66
N ASN A 22 7.40 -0.94 -10.34
CA ASN A 22 6.53 -0.36 -9.32
C ASN A 22 5.09 -0.93 -9.34
N GLY A 23 4.88 -2.09 -9.95
CA GLY A 23 3.63 -2.82 -9.86
C GLY A 23 3.54 -3.67 -8.60
N ARG A 24 2.32 -3.99 -8.20
CA ARG A 24 2.07 -4.74 -6.97
C ARG A 24 0.79 -5.56 -7.06
N VAL A 25 0.81 -6.77 -6.52
CA VAL A 25 -0.40 -7.60 -6.32
C VAL A 25 -0.50 -7.96 -4.84
N VAL A 26 -1.59 -7.56 -4.21
CA VAL A 26 -1.84 -7.75 -2.77
C VAL A 26 -3.21 -8.34 -2.53
N ALA A 27 -3.32 -9.15 -1.50
CA ALA A 27 -4.59 -9.70 -1.02
C ALA A 27 -4.99 -9.09 0.33
N LEU A 28 -6.28 -8.83 0.49
CA LEU A 28 -6.96 -8.46 1.75
C LEU A 28 -7.93 -9.58 2.11
N CYS A 29 -7.64 -10.31 3.19
CA CYS A 29 -8.52 -11.35 3.69
C CYS A 29 -9.54 -10.76 4.67
N VAL A 30 -10.82 -11.00 4.42
CA VAL A 30 -11.95 -10.60 5.26
C VAL A 30 -12.50 -11.84 5.94
N ARG A 31 -12.33 -11.95 7.26
CA ARG A 31 -12.79 -13.07 8.05
C ARG A 31 -14.30 -13.17 8.05
N GLY A 32 -14.83 -14.36 7.77
CA GLY A 32 -16.29 -14.60 7.64
C GLY A 32 -16.92 -13.96 6.40
N GLY A 33 -16.13 -13.30 5.54
CA GLY A 33 -16.61 -12.49 4.43
C GLY A 33 -17.29 -13.25 3.29
N ALA A 34 -17.29 -14.58 3.29
CA ALA A 34 -18.05 -15.35 2.30
C ALA A 34 -19.56 -15.08 2.35
N GLU A 35 -20.06 -14.57 3.50
CA GLU A 35 -21.47 -14.15 3.66
C GLU A 35 -21.79 -12.83 2.94
N ILE A 36 -20.77 -11.99 2.66
CA ILE A 36 -20.97 -10.72 1.96
C ILE A 36 -21.64 -10.98 0.62
N SER A 37 -22.76 -10.28 0.40
CA SER A 37 -23.55 -10.47 -0.82
C SER A 37 -22.81 -10.01 -2.08
N ARG A 38 -23.24 -10.51 -3.22
CA ARG A 38 -22.66 -10.09 -4.52
C ARG A 38 -22.84 -8.59 -4.75
N SER A 39 -23.99 -8.02 -4.38
CA SER A 39 -24.25 -6.59 -4.53
C SER A 39 -23.33 -5.73 -3.68
N GLU A 40 -22.98 -6.19 -2.47
CA GLU A 40 -22.01 -5.48 -1.63
C GLU A 40 -20.59 -5.57 -2.20
N ILE A 41 -20.18 -6.74 -2.74
CA ILE A 41 -18.90 -6.88 -3.43
C ILE A 41 -18.83 -5.94 -4.65
N ASP A 42 -19.94 -5.83 -5.40
CA ASP A 42 -20.01 -4.91 -6.53
C ASP A 42 -19.95 -3.43 -6.06
N ALA A 43 -20.57 -3.10 -4.93
CA ALA A 43 -20.45 -1.77 -4.32
C ALA A 43 -19.00 -1.47 -3.84
N TYR A 44 -18.29 -2.45 -3.28
CA TYR A 44 -16.86 -2.32 -2.95
C TYR A 44 -16.01 -2.16 -4.21
N THR A 45 -16.37 -2.80 -5.31
CA THR A 45 -15.68 -2.62 -6.61
C THR A 45 -15.82 -1.18 -7.11
N GLU A 46 -17.01 -0.58 -7.01
CA GLU A 46 -17.19 0.82 -7.37
C GLU A 46 -16.45 1.77 -6.40
N PHE A 47 -16.43 1.43 -5.12
CA PHE A 47 -15.72 2.23 -4.11
C PHE A 47 -14.21 2.31 -4.37
N VAL A 48 -13.55 1.19 -4.71
CA VAL A 48 -12.09 1.22 -4.94
C VAL A 48 -11.70 1.98 -6.21
N LYS A 49 -12.61 2.19 -7.17
CA LYS A 49 -12.36 3.00 -8.37
C LYS A 49 -12.07 4.46 -8.03
N ILE A 50 -12.58 4.98 -6.91
CA ILE A 50 -12.29 6.35 -6.43
C ILE A 50 -10.79 6.54 -6.20
N TYR A 51 -10.08 5.46 -5.88
CA TYR A 51 -8.63 5.43 -5.64
C TYR A 51 -7.82 5.00 -6.88
N GLY A 52 -8.46 4.96 -8.05
CA GLY A 52 -7.81 4.65 -9.32
C GLY A 52 -7.74 3.15 -9.66
N ALA A 53 -8.27 2.26 -8.82
CA ALA A 53 -8.33 0.84 -9.15
C ALA A 53 -9.29 0.58 -10.30
N LYS A 54 -8.90 -0.29 -11.26
CA LYS A 54 -9.73 -0.63 -12.43
C LYS A 54 -10.81 -1.67 -12.13
N GLY A 55 -10.69 -2.36 -11.00
CA GLY A 55 -11.62 -3.38 -10.54
C GLY A 55 -11.17 -3.98 -9.22
N LEU A 56 -11.96 -4.90 -8.70
CA LEU A 56 -11.71 -5.61 -7.45
C LEU A 56 -11.96 -7.10 -7.66
N ALA A 57 -10.90 -7.87 -7.92
CA ALA A 57 -10.99 -9.31 -7.96
C ALA A 57 -11.19 -9.86 -6.53
N TRP A 58 -11.87 -11.00 -6.44
CA TRP A 58 -12.18 -11.61 -5.15
C TRP A 58 -12.28 -13.13 -5.25
N ILE A 59 -12.08 -13.83 -4.13
CA ILE A 59 -12.28 -15.27 -3.95
C ILE A 59 -13.00 -15.51 -2.63
N LYS A 60 -14.14 -16.21 -2.66
CA LYS A 60 -14.77 -16.79 -1.46
C LYS A 60 -14.17 -18.15 -1.18
N VAL A 61 -13.80 -18.39 0.07
CA VAL A 61 -13.22 -19.66 0.52
C VAL A 61 -14.30 -20.48 1.20
N ASN A 62 -14.94 -21.37 0.44
CA ASN A 62 -15.98 -22.26 0.96
C ASN A 62 -15.37 -23.46 1.71
N ASP A 63 -14.28 -24.04 1.17
CA ASP A 63 -13.53 -25.15 1.79
C ASP A 63 -12.05 -25.11 1.37
N ALA A 64 -11.21 -24.57 2.24
CA ALA A 64 -9.77 -24.44 1.97
C ALA A 64 -9.06 -25.78 1.76
N GLY A 65 -9.61 -26.88 2.33
CA GLY A 65 -9.04 -28.22 2.21
C GLY A 65 -9.26 -28.88 0.85
N LYS A 66 -10.22 -28.38 0.06
CA LYS A 66 -10.54 -28.90 -1.29
C LYS A 66 -9.81 -28.20 -2.43
N GLY A 67 -8.82 -27.37 -2.11
CA GLY A 67 -8.08 -26.63 -3.13
C GLY A 67 -9.03 -25.83 -4.05
N ARG A 68 -8.83 -25.94 -5.35
CA ARG A 68 -9.62 -25.21 -6.37
C ARG A 68 -11.14 -25.40 -6.23
N GLU A 69 -11.61 -26.61 -5.93
CA GLU A 69 -13.04 -26.94 -5.83
C GLU A 69 -13.72 -26.25 -4.63
N GLY A 70 -12.94 -25.94 -3.61
CA GLY A 70 -13.43 -25.23 -2.43
C GLY A 70 -13.44 -23.69 -2.57
N LEU A 71 -13.02 -23.16 -3.71
CA LEU A 71 -12.90 -21.72 -3.97
C LEU A 71 -13.94 -21.26 -5.00
N GLN A 72 -14.66 -20.21 -4.67
CA GLN A 72 -15.69 -19.64 -5.53
C GLN A 72 -15.27 -18.26 -6.04
N SER A 73 -14.99 -18.17 -7.34
CA SER A 73 -14.71 -16.90 -8.03
C SER A 73 -14.56 -17.10 -9.53
N PRO A 74 -14.87 -16.07 -10.35
CA PRO A 74 -14.57 -16.07 -11.77
C PRO A 74 -13.06 -16.16 -12.09
N VAL A 75 -12.19 -15.71 -11.18
CA VAL A 75 -10.73 -15.67 -11.42
C VAL A 75 -10.02 -16.99 -11.15
N VAL A 76 -10.61 -17.88 -10.35
CA VAL A 76 -9.99 -19.17 -9.95
C VAL A 76 -9.58 -20.02 -11.15
N LYS A 77 -10.36 -20.02 -12.23
CA LYS A 77 -10.04 -20.78 -13.46
C LYS A 77 -8.78 -20.34 -14.19
N ASN A 78 -8.32 -19.10 -13.92
CA ASN A 78 -7.16 -18.50 -14.58
C ASN A 78 -5.88 -18.58 -13.72
N LEU A 79 -5.97 -19.19 -12.52
CA LEU A 79 -4.86 -19.35 -11.59
C LEU A 79 -4.49 -20.83 -11.52
N HIS A 80 -3.21 -21.17 -11.53
CA HIS A 80 -2.75 -22.52 -11.33
C HIS A 80 -2.83 -22.92 -9.84
N ASP A 81 -2.82 -24.21 -9.53
CA ASP A 81 -3.06 -24.71 -8.18
C ASP A 81 -2.00 -24.26 -7.17
N THR A 82 -0.76 -24.11 -7.60
CA THR A 82 0.31 -23.57 -6.74
C THR A 82 0.01 -22.13 -6.32
N ALA A 83 -0.45 -21.26 -7.24
CA ALA A 83 -0.83 -19.89 -6.89
C ALA A 83 -2.04 -19.88 -5.94
N LEU A 84 -3.02 -20.74 -6.14
CA LEU A 84 -4.17 -20.86 -5.22
C LEU A 84 -3.73 -21.30 -3.83
N ALA A 85 -2.82 -22.27 -3.73
CA ALA A 85 -2.26 -22.74 -2.46
C ALA A 85 -1.49 -21.61 -1.73
N GLU A 86 -0.65 -20.86 -2.46
CA GLU A 86 0.09 -19.72 -1.92
C GLU A 86 -0.85 -18.57 -1.47
N ILE A 87 -1.92 -18.29 -2.19
CA ILE A 87 -2.94 -17.32 -1.76
C ILE A 87 -3.50 -17.71 -0.39
N ILE A 88 -3.95 -18.96 -0.24
CA ILE A 88 -4.50 -19.45 1.03
C ILE A 88 -3.46 -19.41 2.13
N ALA A 89 -2.23 -19.90 1.87
CA ALA A 89 -1.16 -19.96 2.84
C ALA A 89 -0.75 -18.55 3.34
N ARG A 90 -0.50 -17.61 2.42
CA ARG A 90 -0.04 -16.25 2.76
C ARG A 90 -1.13 -15.39 3.39
N THR A 91 -2.40 -15.57 3.02
CA THR A 91 -3.52 -14.86 3.64
C THR A 91 -3.97 -15.51 4.95
N GLY A 92 -3.61 -16.77 5.19
CA GLY A 92 -4.12 -17.59 6.27
C GLY A 92 -5.65 -17.75 6.21
N ALA A 93 -6.23 -17.67 5.01
CA ALA A 93 -7.67 -17.74 4.82
C ALA A 93 -8.22 -19.12 5.22
N ARG A 94 -9.42 -19.10 5.78
CA ARG A 94 -10.14 -20.27 6.29
C ARG A 94 -11.50 -20.38 5.62
N ASN A 95 -12.17 -21.49 5.86
CA ASN A 95 -13.57 -21.68 5.42
C ASN A 95 -14.45 -20.53 5.90
N GLY A 96 -15.23 -19.96 4.99
CA GLY A 96 -16.08 -18.81 5.25
C GLY A 96 -15.44 -17.44 5.02
N ASP A 97 -14.15 -17.36 4.68
CA ASP A 97 -13.47 -16.09 4.43
C ASP A 97 -13.67 -15.59 2.99
N LEU A 98 -13.50 -14.30 2.79
CA LEU A 98 -13.44 -13.64 1.48
C LEU A 98 -12.08 -12.97 1.31
N ILE A 99 -11.47 -13.17 0.15
CA ILE A 99 -10.19 -12.54 -0.21
C ILE A 99 -10.44 -11.56 -1.34
N PHE A 100 -10.10 -10.29 -1.14
CA PHE A 100 -10.04 -9.27 -2.18
C PHE A 100 -8.61 -9.10 -2.68
N PHE A 101 -8.46 -8.69 -3.96
CA PHE A 101 -7.15 -8.48 -4.58
C PHE A 101 -7.06 -7.08 -5.17
N GLY A 102 -5.94 -6.41 -4.90
CA GLY A 102 -5.50 -5.23 -5.62
C GLY A 102 -4.33 -5.58 -6.52
N ALA A 103 -4.37 -5.15 -7.77
CA ALA A 103 -3.34 -5.41 -8.78
C ALA A 103 -3.22 -4.22 -9.73
N ASP A 104 -2.22 -3.38 -9.54
CA ASP A 104 -1.91 -2.18 -10.33
C ASP A 104 -0.54 -1.61 -9.89
N LYS A 105 -0.23 -0.35 -10.20
CA LYS A 105 0.87 0.41 -9.57
C LYS A 105 0.75 0.35 -8.04
N ALA A 106 1.85 0.22 -7.33
CA ALA A 106 1.86 0.05 -5.86
C ALA A 106 1.06 1.14 -5.13
N LYS A 107 1.15 2.41 -5.56
CA LYS A 107 0.38 3.51 -4.97
C LYS A 107 -1.13 3.25 -5.05
N VAL A 108 -1.64 2.90 -6.24
CA VAL A 108 -3.07 2.62 -6.45
C VAL A 108 -3.54 1.45 -5.58
N VAL A 109 -2.75 0.37 -5.53
CA VAL A 109 -3.08 -0.81 -4.70
C VAL A 109 -3.12 -0.47 -3.23
N ASN A 110 -2.13 0.28 -2.73
CA ASN A 110 -2.06 0.68 -1.33
C ASN A 110 -3.24 1.57 -0.93
N ASP A 111 -3.54 2.59 -1.74
CA ASP A 111 -4.63 3.52 -1.48
C ASP A 111 -5.99 2.80 -1.52
N ALA A 112 -6.24 2.00 -2.56
CA ALA A 112 -7.49 1.29 -2.77
C ALA A 112 -7.77 0.23 -1.69
N LEU A 113 -6.80 -0.67 -1.42
CA LEU A 113 -7.00 -1.72 -0.42
C LEU A 113 -6.92 -1.19 1.01
N GLY A 114 -6.14 -0.14 1.26
CA GLY A 114 -6.13 0.56 2.55
C GLY A 114 -7.49 1.14 2.88
N ALA A 115 -8.09 1.88 1.93
CA ALA A 115 -9.43 2.42 2.07
C ALA A 115 -10.50 1.33 2.17
N LEU A 116 -10.39 0.26 1.36
CA LEU A 116 -11.33 -0.88 1.40
C LEU A 116 -11.29 -1.57 2.76
N ARG A 117 -10.12 -1.80 3.34
CA ARG A 117 -9.96 -2.39 4.67
C ARG A 117 -10.76 -1.62 5.73
N LEU A 118 -10.65 -0.30 5.72
CA LEU A 118 -11.42 0.56 6.63
C LEU A 118 -12.92 0.51 6.33
N LYS A 119 -13.31 0.56 5.04
CA LYS A 119 -14.70 0.50 4.61
C LYS A 119 -15.38 -0.79 5.06
N VAL A 120 -14.72 -1.93 4.91
CA VAL A 120 -15.22 -3.24 5.36
C VAL A 120 -15.27 -3.31 6.88
N GLY A 121 -14.21 -2.90 7.58
CA GLY A 121 -14.16 -2.94 9.04
C GLY A 121 -15.25 -2.09 9.70
N HIS A 122 -15.56 -0.92 9.15
CA HIS A 122 -16.60 -0.02 9.65
C HIS A 122 -18.01 -0.31 9.11
N SER A 123 -18.18 -1.30 8.22
CA SER A 123 -19.49 -1.72 7.73
C SER A 123 -20.30 -2.40 8.83
N GLU A 124 -21.59 -2.58 8.60
CA GLU A 124 -22.45 -3.38 9.48
C GLU A 124 -21.92 -4.82 9.61
N PHE A 125 -21.51 -5.42 8.47
CA PHE A 125 -20.87 -6.72 8.45
C PHE A 125 -19.61 -6.74 9.35
N GLY A 126 -18.71 -5.75 9.19
CA GLY A 126 -17.47 -5.68 9.96
C GLY A 126 -17.69 -5.57 11.47
N ARG A 127 -18.67 -4.77 11.91
CA ARG A 127 -19.05 -4.67 13.32
C ARG A 127 -19.64 -5.97 13.85
N ASN A 128 -20.56 -6.60 13.12
CA ASN A 128 -21.21 -7.84 13.52
C ASN A 128 -20.22 -9.03 13.61
N HIS A 129 -19.12 -9.00 12.83
CA HIS A 129 -18.10 -10.04 12.82
C HIS A 129 -16.84 -9.69 13.66
N GLY A 130 -16.91 -8.62 14.44
CA GLY A 130 -15.79 -8.21 15.29
C GLY A 130 -14.53 -7.82 14.52
N LEU A 131 -14.66 -7.34 13.28
CA LEU A 131 -13.53 -6.87 12.47
C LEU A 131 -13.07 -5.47 12.87
N PHE A 132 -13.87 -4.77 13.64
CA PHE A 132 -13.55 -3.49 14.25
C PHE A 132 -13.53 -3.66 15.78
N ASN A 133 -12.35 -3.52 16.38
CA ASN A 133 -12.18 -3.61 17.82
C ASN A 133 -12.26 -2.22 18.46
N ASP A 134 -13.10 -2.07 19.48
CA ASP A 134 -13.18 -0.84 20.27
C ASP A 134 -12.11 -0.84 21.36
N VAL A 135 -10.87 -0.63 20.94
CA VAL A 135 -9.69 -0.59 21.82
C VAL A 135 -8.80 0.61 21.45
N TRP A 136 -8.06 1.10 22.45
CA TRP A 136 -6.99 2.08 22.21
C TRP A 136 -5.77 1.36 21.63
N ALA A 137 -5.47 1.61 20.36
CA ALA A 137 -4.36 0.98 19.63
C ALA A 137 -3.38 2.03 19.10
N PRO A 138 -2.50 2.58 19.98
CA PRO A 138 -1.47 3.50 19.54
C PRO A 138 -0.36 2.76 18.79
N LEU A 139 0.19 3.40 17.75
CA LEU A 139 1.33 2.91 17.00
C LEU A 139 2.20 4.06 16.50
N TRP A 140 3.45 3.76 16.19
CA TRP A 140 4.35 4.67 15.47
C TRP A 140 4.39 4.26 14.00
N VAL A 141 4.25 5.26 13.12
CA VAL A 141 4.59 5.13 11.71
C VAL A 141 5.99 5.71 11.55
N VAL A 142 6.88 4.93 10.95
CA VAL A 142 8.30 5.29 10.77
C VAL A 142 8.78 4.87 9.38
N ASP A 143 10.03 5.21 9.05
CA ASP A 143 10.64 4.85 7.77
C ASP A 143 9.89 5.44 6.56
N PHE A 144 9.41 6.67 6.70
CA PHE A 144 8.80 7.39 5.59
C PHE A 144 9.79 7.58 4.41
N PRO A 145 9.32 7.49 3.16
CA PRO A 145 10.13 7.94 2.03
C PRO A 145 10.46 9.43 2.21
N MET A 146 11.70 9.80 1.88
CA MET A 146 12.13 11.19 1.98
C MET A 146 11.63 12.04 0.82
N PHE A 147 11.52 11.42 -0.37
CA PHE A 147 11.12 12.08 -1.61
C PHE A 147 10.02 11.28 -2.32
N GLU A 148 9.13 11.98 -2.99
CA GLU A 148 8.13 11.45 -3.91
C GLU A 148 8.38 12.03 -5.30
N HIS A 149 8.37 11.17 -6.33
CA HIS A 149 8.55 11.60 -7.71
C HIS A 149 7.22 12.12 -8.29
N ASP A 150 7.22 13.37 -8.71
CA ASP A 150 6.14 13.98 -9.47
C ASP A 150 6.35 13.63 -10.95
N GLU A 151 5.56 12.69 -11.47
CA GLU A 151 5.65 12.23 -12.86
C GLU A 151 5.30 13.35 -13.85
N GLU A 152 4.38 14.27 -13.50
CA GLU A 152 3.94 15.35 -14.39
C GLU A 152 5.01 16.45 -14.46
N ALA A 153 5.54 16.86 -13.30
CA ALA A 153 6.57 17.89 -13.24
C ALA A 153 8.00 17.37 -13.52
N GLY A 154 8.19 16.05 -13.58
CA GLY A 154 9.50 15.42 -13.81
C GLY A 154 10.54 15.77 -12.74
N ARG A 155 10.11 15.87 -11.48
CA ARG A 155 10.97 16.25 -10.36
C ARG A 155 10.63 15.49 -9.08
N TRP A 156 11.56 15.52 -8.14
CA TRP A 156 11.34 15.04 -6.78
C TRP A 156 10.77 16.16 -5.91
N ASN A 157 9.79 15.80 -5.07
CA ASN A 157 9.25 16.65 -4.02
C ASN A 157 9.61 16.03 -2.67
N ALA A 158 9.82 16.84 -1.63
CA ALA A 158 9.97 16.35 -0.28
C ALA A 158 8.61 15.89 0.24
N VAL A 159 8.55 14.67 0.82
CA VAL A 159 7.29 14.15 1.39
C VAL A 159 6.83 14.97 2.60
N HIS A 160 7.77 15.40 3.45
CA HIS A 160 7.47 16.26 4.60
C HIS A 160 7.91 17.70 4.30
N HIS A 161 9.20 17.95 4.44
CA HIS A 161 9.80 19.27 4.16
C HIS A 161 11.32 19.14 3.90
N PRO A 162 11.95 20.15 3.26
CA PRO A 162 13.35 20.09 2.83
C PRO A 162 14.38 19.98 3.96
N PHE A 163 13.98 20.16 5.21
CA PHE A 163 14.87 20.14 6.38
C PHE A 163 14.84 18.82 7.15
N THR A 164 14.08 17.83 6.69
CA THR A 164 14.05 16.49 7.29
C THR A 164 15.35 15.76 7.03
N ALA A 165 15.95 15.20 8.08
CA ALA A 165 17.19 14.43 7.94
C ALA A 165 16.91 13.05 7.29
N PRO A 166 17.83 12.59 6.41
CA PRO A 166 17.80 11.22 5.92
C PRO A 166 18.17 10.23 7.03
N LYS A 167 17.76 8.98 6.87
CA LYS A 167 18.25 7.86 7.69
C LYS A 167 19.75 7.73 7.52
N ASP A 168 20.45 7.24 8.56
CA ASP A 168 21.90 7.11 8.54
C ASP A 168 22.35 6.25 7.34
N GLY A 169 23.30 6.74 6.59
CA GLY A 169 23.81 6.11 5.37
C GLY A 169 22.97 6.32 4.11
N HIS A 170 21.82 7.00 4.18
CA HIS A 170 20.97 7.28 3.01
C HIS A 170 21.29 8.60 2.31
N ASP A 171 22.23 9.40 2.82
CA ASP A 171 22.57 10.69 2.22
C ASP A 171 23.21 10.58 0.81
N GLU A 172 23.89 9.47 0.50
CA GLU A 172 24.40 9.23 -0.84
C GLU A 172 23.34 8.74 -1.84
N LEU A 173 22.26 8.10 -1.36
CA LEU A 173 21.13 7.67 -2.20
C LEU A 173 20.42 8.85 -2.88
N MET A 174 20.48 10.04 -2.28
CA MET A 174 19.87 11.24 -2.88
C MET A 174 20.40 11.56 -4.28
N LYS A 175 21.62 11.11 -4.62
CA LYS A 175 22.23 11.31 -5.94
C LYS A 175 21.91 10.19 -6.93
N THR A 176 21.79 8.96 -6.44
CA THR A 176 21.72 7.75 -7.28
C THR A 176 20.30 7.20 -7.37
N ASP A 177 19.56 7.22 -6.28
CA ASP A 177 18.19 6.73 -6.18
C ASP A 177 17.43 7.47 -5.07
N PRO A 178 16.98 8.73 -5.33
CA PRO A 178 16.23 9.50 -4.33
C PRO A 178 14.98 8.79 -3.82
N GLY A 179 14.34 7.95 -4.65
CA GLY A 179 13.16 7.19 -4.29
C GLY A 179 13.38 6.13 -3.20
N ALA A 180 14.62 5.64 -3.05
CA ALA A 180 15.00 4.71 -1.99
C ALA A 180 15.45 5.41 -0.69
N CYS A 181 15.52 6.76 -0.69
CA CYS A 181 15.96 7.52 0.47
C CYS A 181 14.86 7.56 1.54
N ILE A 182 15.18 7.09 2.74
CA ILE A 182 14.27 7.08 3.91
C ILE A 182 14.55 8.30 4.80
N ALA A 183 13.47 8.92 5.27
CA ALA A 183 13.51 10.05 6.18
C ALA A 183 13.56 9.59 7.65
N LYS A 184 14.20 10.40 8.52
CA LYS A 184 14.03 10.33 9.97
C LYS A 184 12.79 11.11 10.40
N ALA A 185 11.63 10.69 9.88
CA ALA A 185 10.33 11.22 10.24
C ALA A 185 9.50 10.13 10.93
N TYR A 186 8.55 10.54 11.73
CA TYR A 186 7.72 9.65 12.51
C TYR A 186 6.38 10.31 12.83
N ASP A 187 5.31 9.50 12.85
CA ASP A 187 3.99 9.91 13.31
C ASP A 187 3.52 8.98 14.43
N VAL A 188 2.83 9.54 15.42
CA VAL A 188 2.06 8.77 16.37
C VAL A 188 0.61 8.71 15.89
N VAL A 189 0.12 7.49 15.76
CA VAL A 189 -1.23 7.22 15.25
C VAL A 189 -2.01 6.46 16.30
N LEU A 190 -3.24 6.88 16.57
CA LEU A 190 -4.18 6.22 17.46
C LEU A 190 -5.44 5.82 16.70
N ASN A 191 -5.73 4.53 16.65
CA ASN A 191 -6.92 3.97 15.97
C ASN A 191 -7.05 4.46 14.52
N GLY A 192 -5.93 4.61 13.80
CA GLY A 192 -5.91 5.07 12.41
C GLY A 192 -5.95 6.59 12.23
N ILE A 193 -5.95 7.36 13.31
CA ILE A 193 -5.90 8.83 13.28
C ILE A 193 -4.53 9.30 13.76
N GLU A 194 -3.86 10.11 12.94
CA GLU A 194 -2.61 10.77 13.33
C GLU A 194 -2.90 11.78 14.47
N LEU A 195 -2.22 11.60 15.59
CA LEU A 195 -2.27 12.53 16.72
C LEU A 195 -1.20 13.61 16.63
N GLY A 196 -0.12 13.33 15.97
CA GLY A 196 0.98 14.24 15.75
C GLY A 196 2.18 13.51 15.17
N GLY A 197 3.11 14.28 14.63
CA GLY A 197 4.30 13.77 14.01
C GLY A 197 5.48 14.71 14.16
N GLY A 198 6.63 14.24 13.71
CA GLY A 198 7.85 15.02 13.76
C GLY A 198 8.96 14.44 12.90
N SER A 199 10.08 15.14 12.89
CA SER A 199 11.27 14.66 12.21
C SER A 199 12.55 15.17 12.88
N VAL A 200 13.61 14.39 12.75
CA VAL A 200 14.96 14.88 13.03
C VAL A 200 15.36 15.86 11.93
N ARG A 201 15.84 17.03 12.34
CA ARG A 201 16.25 18.08 11.40
C ARG A 201 17.69 17.87 10.93
N ILE A 202 17.95 18.28 9.68
CA ILE A 202 19.30 18.37 9.16
C ILE A 202 20.03 19.49 9.92
N HIS A 203 21.23 19.19 10.43
CA HIS A 203 22.11 20.12 11.13
C HIS A 203 23.48 20.28 10.45
N ARG A 204 23.71 19.52 9.35
CA ARG A 204 24.95 19.59 8.58
C ARG A 204 24.66 20.23 7.23
N GLU A 205 25.38 21.31 6.91
CA GLU A 205 25.21 22.08 5.66
C GLU A 205 25.44 21.21 4.41
N GLU A 206 26.40 20.30 4.44
CA GLU A 206 26.67 19.38 3.34
C GLU A 206 25.48 18.46 3.00
N VAL A 207 24.75 18.01 4.02
CA VAL A 207 23.55 17.17 3.85
C VAL A 207 22.40 18.03 3.33
N GLN A 208 22.23 19.25 3.86
CA GLN A 208 21.21 20.18 3.40
C GLN A 208 21.39 20.54 1.93
N SER A 209 22.63 20.77 1.51
CA SER A 209 22.96 21.04 0.12
C SER A 209 22.67 19.87 -0.82
N LYS A 210 22.79 18.61 -0.34
CA LYS A 210 22.40 17.43 -1.12
C LYS A 210 20.88 17.38 -1.30
N VAL A 211 20.09 17.67 -0.27
CA VAL A 211 18.63 17.71 -0.33
C VAL A 211 18.16 18.79 -1.31
N PHE A 212 18.68 20.01 -1.22
CA PHE A 212 18.30 21.08 -2.14
C PHE A 212 18.60 20.72 -3.60
N ARG A 213 19.77 20.10 -3.86
CA ARG A 213 20.09 19.60 -5.21
C ARG A 213 19.10 18.53 -5.70
N ALA A 214 18.71 17.58 -4.84
CA ALA A 214 17.75 16.55 -5.21
C ALA A 214 16.38 17.16 -5.55
N LEU A 215 15.98 18.22 -4.86
CA LEU A 215 14.74 18.97 -5.09
C LEU A 215 14.84 20.00 -6.22
N LYS A 216 16.03 20.16 -6.86
CA LYS A 216 16.32 21.18 -7.88
C LYS A 216 16.12 22.62 -7.36
N ILE A 217 16.39 22.85 -6.07
CA ILE A 217 16.44 24.17 -5.44
C ILE A 217 17.88 24.68 -5.60
N ASP A 218 18.07 25.75 -6.34
CA ASP A 218 19.40 26.36 -6.51
C ASP A 218 19.82 27.22 -5.31
N ALA A 219 21.07 27.69 -5.32
CA ALA A 219 21.60 28.44 -4.20
C ALA A 219 20.94 29.80 -4.00
N GLU A 220 20.50 30.45 -5.07
CA GLU A 220 19.79 31.75 -5.01
C GLU A 220 18.40 31.58 -4.44
N GLU A 221 17.67 30.57 -4.90
CA GLU A 221 16.34 30.22 -4.37
C GLU A 221 16.44 29.78 -2.89
N ALA A 222 17.45 28.98 -2.54
CA ALA A 222 17.67 28.56 -1.17
C ALA A 222 17.96 29.76 -0.25
N GLN A 223 18.79 30.70 -0.69
CA GLN A 223 19.10 31.93 0.06
C GLN A 223 17.87 32.83 0.20
N LEU A 224 17.08 32.98 -0.88
CA LEU A 224 15.89 33.81 -0.87
C LEU A 224 14.79 33.28 0.05
N LYS A 225 14.57 31.96 0.04
CA LYS A 225 13.50 31.31 0.79
C LYS A 225 13.86 30.94 2.22
N PHE A 226 15.12 30.61 2.47
CA PHE A 226 15.59 29.98 3.70
C PHE A 226 16.85 30.61 4.28
N GLY A 227 17.46 31.59 3.59
CA GLY A 227 18.61 32.34 4.10
C GLY A 227 18.17 33.36 5.16
N PHE A 228 18.95 33.44 6.25
CA PHE A 228 18.80 34.46 7.31
C PHE A 228 20.05 35.32 7.35
#